data_6a49d601437fb361f6d066e907ad312f
#
_entry.id   6a49d601437fb361f6d066e907ad312f
#
_cell.length_a   1.000
_cell.length_b   1.000
_cell.length_c   1.000
_cell.angle_alpha   90.00
_cell.angle_beta   90.00
_cell.angle_gamma   90.00
#
_symmetry.space_group_name_H-M   'P 1'
#
loop_
_entity.id
_entity.type
_entity.pdbx_description
1 polymer ?
#
loop_
_entity_poly.entity_id
_entity_poly.type
_entity_poly.pdbx_seq_one_letter_code
_entity_poly.pdbx_strand_id
1 'polypeptide(L)'
;WSESWKENYPPQPVGQKLIVLPYWMADETQGRLPVILDPGLTFGTGAHPSTRRVMEFMEELNLHGAHCLDLGSGSGILSIAALRLGAESATGVDIDPKAEDIARENAAYNGYDDRCFTALTGNVTADQKLMHTLQNKAYKLVLVNIVADVIIGLSPVLPEFLDESSTVICSGILDVRLQDVVNALTAAGLTVTATRAKEDWRCVTAKKA
;
A
#
# COMPACT_ATOMS: atom_id res chain seq x y z
N TRP A 1 3.66 28.24 18.88
CA TRP A 1 3.90 26.85 19.30
C TRP A 1 3.08 25.86 18.48
N SER A 2 1.99 26.34 17.90
CA SER A 2 1.01 25.51 17.19
C SER A 2 1.59 24.74 16.00
N GLU A 3 2.74 25.15 15.47
CA GLU A 3 3.37 24.50 14.33
C GLU A 3 4.73 23.86 14.65
N SER A 4 5.14 23.86 15.91
CA SER A 4 6.44 23.28 16.30
C SER A 4 6.52 21.76 16.01
N TRP A 5 5.39 21.07 16.01
CA TRP A 5 5.32 19.64 15.72
C TRP A 5 5.74 19.30 14.28
N LYS A 6 5.63 20.26 13.35
CA LYS A 6 6.03 20.06 11.95
C LYS A 6 7.53 19.80 11.79
N GLU A 7 8.33 20.29 12.71
CA GLU A 7 9.79 20.06 12.70
C GLU A 7 10.17 18.59 12.86
N ASN A 8 9.25 17.77 13.38
CA ASN A 8 9.45 16.34 13.60
C ASN A 8 9.18 15.49 12.36
N TYR A 9 8.86 16.12 11.23
CA TYR A 9 8.54 15.40 9.99
C TYR A 9 9.48 15.83 8.86
N PRO A 10 10.77 15.45 8.95
CA PRO A 10 11.72 15.76 7.89
C PRO A 10 11.45 14.93 6.64
N PRO A 11 11.97 15.36 5.48
CA PRO A 11 11.95 14.53 4.28
C PRO A 11 12.56 13.16 4.52
N GLN A 12 11.94 12.11 3.99
CA GLN A 12 12.37 10.72 4.19
C GLN A 12 12.62 10.04 2.85
N PRO A 13 13.87 9.97 2.38
CA PRO A 13 14.20 9.16 1.21
C PRO A 13 13.89 7.69 1.48
N VAL A 14 13.27 7.04 0.49
CA VAL A 14 12.93 5.62 0.56
C VAL A 14 13.47 4.94 -0.70
N GLY A 15 14.18 3.84 -0.52
CA GLY A 15 14.78 3.12 -1.63
C GLY A 15 15.71 4.00 -2.47
N GLN A 16 15.65 3.83 -3.78
CA GLN A 16 16.48 4.56 -4.73
C GLN A 16 15.75 5.73 -5.40
N LYS A 17 14.42 5.69 -5.45
CA LYS A 17 13.63 6.60 -6.30
C LYS A 17 12.68 7.51 -5.52
N LEU A 18 12.15 7.07 -4.40
CA LEU A 18 11.07 7.76 -3.70
C LEU A 18 11.57 8.63 -2.55
N ILE A 19 10.76 9.63 -2.21
CA ILE A 19 10.93 10.43 -1.00
C ILE A 19 9.54 10.73 -0.42
N VAL A 20 9.38 10.54 0.88
CA VAL A 20 8.14 10.88 1.59
C VAL A 20 8.31 12.28 2.19
N LEU A 21 7.38 13.17 1.87
CA LEU A 21 7.43 14.58 2.26
C LEU A 21 6.11 14.98 2.92
N PRO A 22 6.17 15.77 4.01
CA PRO A 22 4.98 16.48 4.46
C PRO A 22 4.60 17.57 3.44
N TYR A 23 3.32 17.93 3.36
CA TYR A 23 2.83 18.84 2.33
C TYR A 23 3.50 20.23 2.36
N TRP A 24 3.95 20.69 3.54
CA TRP A 24 4.64 21.99 3.65
C TRP A 24 6.10 21.96 3.15
N MET A 25 6.59 20.79 2.76
CA MET A 25 7.93 20.61 2.19
C MET A 25 7.87 19.98 0.81
N ALA A 26 6.75 20.17 0.09
CA ALA A 26 6.49 19.50 -1.19
C ALA A 26 7.57 19.75 -2.25
N ASP A 27 8.29 20.86 -2.17
CA ASP A 27 9.34 21.23 -3.14
C ASP A 27 10.71 20.60 -2.81
N GLU A 28 10.85 19.99 -1.64
CA GLU A 28 12.13 19.46 -1.17
C GLU A 28 12.35 18.00 -1.60
N THR A 29 12.23 17.76 -2.89
CA THR A 29 12.22 16.40 -3.46
C THR A 29 13.59 15.73 -3.53
N GLN A 30 14.68 16.47 -3.42
CA GLN A 30 16.04 15.94 -3.52
C GLN A 30 16.29 15.14 -4.81
N GLY A 31 15.61 15.50 -5.90
CA GLY A 31 15.71 14.81 -7.19
C GLY A 31 14.97 13.48 -7.26
N ARG A 32 14.11 13.20 -6.27
CA ARG A 32 13.35 11.96 -6.16
C ARG A 32 11.88 12.16 -6.51
N LEU A 33 11.17 11.04 -6.66
CA LEU A 33 9.72 11.04 -6.86
C LEU A 33 9.02 11.26 -5.51
N PRO A 34 8.27 12.35 -5.34
CA PRO A 34 7.70 12.68 -4.04
C PRO A 34 6.38 11.93 -3.77
N VAL A 35 6.25 11.45 -2.55
CA VAL A 35 5.00 10.98 -1.97
C VAL A 35 4.64 11.98 -0.88
N ILE A 36 3.68 12.84 -1.15
CA ILE A 36 3.35 13.99 -0.30
C ILE A 36 2.15 13.64 0.56
N LEU A 37 2.27 13.85 1.85
CA LEU A 37 1.23 13.51 2.83
C LEU A 37 0.99 14.65 3.81
N ASP A 38 -0.17 14.62 4.46
CA ASP A 38 -0.41 15.39 5.67
C ASP A 38 -0.22 14.49 6.89
N PRO A 39 0.89 14.63 7.61
CA PRO A 39 1.14 13.83 8.82
C PRO A 39 0.13 14.07 9.95
N GLY A 40 -0.58 15.22 9.92
CA GLY A 40 -1.59 15.53 10.92
C GLY A 40 -2.88 14.75 10.79
N LEU A 41 -3.11 14.11 9.63
CA LEU A 41 -4.32 13.35 9.36
C LEU A 41 -4.23 11.89 9.81
N THR A 42 -3.02 11.33 9.91
CA THR A 42 -2.84 9.91 10.22
C THR A 42 -1.70 9.67 11.20
N PHE A 43 -1.77 8.52 11.87
CA PHE A 43 -0.62 7.96 12.55
C PHE A 43 0.29 7.29 11.51
N GLY A 44 1.57 7.53 11.61
CA GLY A 44 2.53 6.93 10.71
C GLY A 44 2.63 7.71 9.40
N THR A 45 3.79 8.25 9.16
CA THR A 45 4.09 9.16 8.05
C THR A 45 4.93 8.51 6.97
N GLY A 46 4.79 7.19 6.80
CA GLY A 46 5.63 6.42 5.91
C GLY A 46 6.99 6.04 6.52
N ALA A 47 7.27 6.51 7.74
CA ALA A 47 8.49 6.14 8.45
C ALA A 47 8.48 4.70 8.97
N HIS A 48 7.31 4.07 9.07
CA HIS A 48 7.20 2.72 9.59
C HIS A 48 8.00 1.73 8.74
N PRO A 49 8.83 0.87 9.35
CA PRO A 49 9.68 -0.06 8.60
C PRO A 49 8.93 -0.94 7.61
N SER A 50 7.73 -1.40 7.95
CA SER A 50 6.92 -2.26 7.06
C SER A 50 6.53 -1.52 5.78
N THR A 51 6.10 -0.28 5.89
CA THR A 51 5.69 0.55 4.74
C THR A 51 6.89 0.87 3.85
N ARG A 52 8.02 1.23 4.45
CA ARG A 52 9.25 1.50 3.69
C ARG A 52 9.70 0.27 2.90
N ARG A 53 9.63 -0.91 3.50
CA ARG A 53 10.02 -2.14 2.82
C ARG A 53 9.12 -2.44 1.61
N VAL A 54 7.82 -2.19 1.72
CA VAL A 54 6.90 -2.33 0.59
C VAL A 54 7.27 -1.37 -0.53
N MET A 55 7.52 -0.11 -0.21
CA MET A 55 7.91 0.88 -1.21
C MET A 55 9.21 0.50 -1.92
N GLU A 56 10.19 -0.04 -1.20
CA GLU A 56 11.43 -0.54 -1.77
C GLU A 56 11.17 -1.68 -2.77
N PHE A 57 10.27 -2.61 -2.43
CA PHE A 57 9.88 -3.67 -3.35
C PHE A 57 9.18 -3.12 -4.60
N MET A 58 8.30 -2.14 -4.42
CA MET A 58 7.54 -1.56 -5.53
C MET A 58 8.45 -0.93 -6.58
N GLU A 59 9.56 -0.35 -6.15
CA GLU A 59 10.56 0.24 -7.07
C GLU A 59 11.20 -0.80 -7.99
N GLU A 60 11.25 -2.07 -7.58
CA GLU A 60 11.83 -3.16 -8.36
C GLU A 60 10.87 -3.69 -9.42
N LEU A 61 9.59 -3.29 -9.35
CA LEU A 61 8.56 -3.72 -10.29
C LEU A 61 8.40 -2.70 -11.41
N ASN A 62 8.02 -3.18 -12.59
CA ASN A 62 7.58 -2.29 -13.66
C ASN A 62 6.08 -2.02 -13.47
N LEU A 63 5.75 -0.88 -12.91
CA LEU A 63 4.36 -0.48 -12.64
C LEU A 63 3.76 0.40 -13.76
N HIS A 64 4.51 0.67 -14.83
CA HIS A 64 4.01 1.52 -15.92
C HIS A 64 2.71 0.97 -16.50
N GLY A 65 1.66 1.80 -16.47
CA GLY A 65 0.34 1.41 -16.97
C GLY A 65 -0.43 0.43 -16.08
N ALA A 66 0.11 0.07 -14.90
CA ALA A 66 -0.50 -0.92 -14.02
C ALA A 66 -1.73 -0.38 -13.29
N HIS A 67 -2.68 -1.28 -13.01
CA HIS A 67 -3.75 -1.04 -12.04
C HIS A 67 -3.36 -1.70 -10.72
N CYS A 68 -3.46 -0.94 -9.63
CA CYS A 68 -3.05 -1.39 -8.31
C CYS A 68 -4.22 -1.42 -7.35
N LEU A 69 -4.24 -2.41 -6.46
CA LEU A 69 -5.21 -2.53 -5.37
C LEU A 69 -4.48 -2.48 -4.04
N ASP A 70 -4.91 -1.61 -3.15
CA ASP A 70 -4.29 -1.37 -1.85
C ASP A 70 -5.30 -1.70 -0.75
N LEU A 71 -5.18 -2.89 -0.19
CA LEU A 71 -6.06 -3.38 0.87
C LEU A 71 -5.50 -2.98 2.23
N GLY A 72 -6.29 -2.24 3.00
CA GLY A 72 -5.83 -1.59 4.21
C GLY A 72 -5.07 -0.30 3.91
N SER A 73 -5.63 0.53 3.02
CA SER A 73 -4.95 1.69 2.42
C SER A 73 -4.56 2.79 3.41
N GLY A 74 -5.27 2.93 4.52
CA GLY A 74 -4.96 3.94 5.54
C GLY A 74 -4.81 5.34 4.97
N SER A 75 -3.61 5.89 5.08
CA SER A 75 -3.27 7.23 4.57
C SER A 75 -3.24 7.33 3.05
N GLY A 76 -3.23 6.20 2.35
CA GLY A 76 -3.06 6.16 0.90
C GLY A 76 -1.60 6.20 0.43
N ILE A 77 -0.65 6.13 1.34
CA ILE A 77 0.78 6.27 1.01
C ILE A 77 1.26 5.28 -0.07
N LEU A 78 0.85 4.01 0.02
CA LEU A 78 1.29 3.00 -0.94
C LEU A 78 0.62 3.18 -2.31
N SER A 79 -0.66 3.57 -2.32
CA SER A 79 -1.37 3.91 -3.56
C SER A 79 -0.71 5.09 -4.27
N ILE A 80 -0.35 6.11 -3.52
CA ILE A 80 0.33 7.30 -4.06
C ILE A 80 1.72 6.91 -4.59
N ALA A 81 2.47 6.08 -3.85
CA ALA A 81 3.76 5.58 -4.31
C ALA A 81 3.63 4.80 -5.64
N ALA A 82 2.62 3.94 -5.76
CA ALA A 82 2.36 3.21 -6.99
C ALA A 82 2.12 4.14 -8.18
N LEU A 83 1.31 5.19 -7.99
CA LEU A 83 1.03 6.19 -9.03
C LEU A 83 2.30 6.95 -9.41
N ARG A 84 3.13 7.34 -8.45
CA ARG A 84 4.42 8.00 -8.72
C ARG A 84 5.37 7.10 -9.52
N LEU A 85 5.31 5.80 -9.30
CA LEU A 85 6.14 4.82 -10.01
C LEU A 85 5.58 4.44 -11.38
N GLY A 86 4.50 5.08 -11.83
CA GLY A 86 3.97 4.93 -13.18
C GLY A 86 2.67 4.16 -13.31
N ALA A 87 2.06 3.70 -12.21
CA ALA A 87 0.77 3.04 -12.27
C ALA A 87 -0.29 3.96 -12.89
N GLU A 88 -1.17 3.37 -13.69
CA GLU A 88 -2.26 4.10 -14.34
C GLU A 88 -3.36 4.43 -13.33
N SER A 89 -3.64 3.50 -12.44
CA SER A 89 -4.64 3.70 -11.40
C SER A 89 -4.29 2.96 -10.13
N ALA A 90 -4.84 3.45 -9.01
CA ALA A 90 -4.78 2.79 -7.72
C ALA A 90 -6.15 2.86 -7.06
N THR A 91 -6.55 1.76 -6.44
CA THR A 91 -7.79 1.67 -5.65
C THR A 91 -7.40 1.30 -4.23
N GLY A 92 -7.68 2.18 -3.28
CA GLY A 92 -7.45 1.94 -1.86
C GLY A 92 -8.76 1.51 -1.18
N VAL A 93 -8.70 0.50 -0.35
CA VAL A 93 -9.84 0.00 0.42
C VAL A 93 -9.45 -0.07 1.89
N ASP A 94 -10.29 0.45 2.76
CA ASP A 94 -10.09 0.39 4.20
C ASP A 94 -11.43 0.17 4.90
N ILE A 95 -11.40 -0.50 6.05
CA ILE A 95 -12.61 -0.71 6.86
C ILE A 95 -13.03 0.55 7.61
N ASP A 96 -12.09 1.46 7.85
CA ASP A 96 -12.35 2.72 8.56
C ASP A 96 -12.90 3.77 7.57
N PRO A 97 -14.13 4.26 7.77
CA PRO A 97 -14.71 5.28 6.89
C PRO A 97 -13.88 6.56 6.82
N LYS A 98 -13.13 6.88 7.86
CA LYS A 98 -12.27 8.07 7.89
C LYS A 98 -11.08 7.96 6.94
N ALA A 99 -10.62 6.75 6.69
CA ALA A 99 -9.47 6.50 5.81
C ALA A 99 -9.78 6.93 4.37
N GLU A 100 -11.01 6.80 3.93
CA GLU A 100 -11.42 7.19 2.57
C GLU A 100 -11.14 8.67 2.28
N ASP A 101 -11.58 9.56 3.16
CA ASP A 101 -11.37 11.01 2.99
C ASP A 101 -9.89 11.38 3.16
N ILE A 102 -9.21 10.77 4.11
CA ILE A 102 -7.78 11.01 4.37
C ILE A 102 -6.95 10.62 3.15
N ALA A 103 -7.21 9.44 2.58
CA ALA A 103 -6.47 8.97 1.40
C ALA A 103 -6.71 9.88 0.19
N ARG A 104 -7.94 10.33 -0.03
CA ARG A 104 -8.25 11.28 -1.11
C ARG A 104 -7.55 12.61 -0.93
N GLU A 105 -7.52 13.13 0.28
CA GLU A 105 -6.84 14.39 0.59
C GLU A 105 -5.33 14.27 0.34
N ASN A 106 -4.72 13.19 0.82
CA ASN A 106 -3.31 12.93 0.56
C ASN A 106 -3.03 12.77 -0.94
N ALA A 107 -3.87 12.04 -1.67
CA ALA A 107 -3.73 11.91 -3.12
C ALA A 107 -3.78 13.28 -3.81
N ALA A 108 -4.67 14.17 -3.37
CA ALA A 108 -4.81 15.51 -3.93
C ALA A 108 -3.54 16.36 -3.77
N TYR A 109 -2.81 16.22 -2.66
CA TYR A 109 -1.51 16.90 -2.50
C TYR A 109 -0.50 16.51 -3.58
N ASN A 110 -0.68 15.33 -4.20
CA ASN A 110 0.18 14.82 -5.27
C ASN A 110 -0.37 15.10 -6.67
N GLY A 111 -1.50 15.80 -6.76
CA GLY A 111 -2.17 16.08 -8.03
C GLY A 111 -3.02 14.93 -8.56
N TYR A 112 -3.34 13.94 -7.73
CA TYR A 112 -4.16 12.79 -8.11
C TYR A 112 -5.61 12.97 -7.66
N ASP A 113 -6.53 12.78 -8.59
CA ASP A 113 -7.98 12.85 -8.37
C ASP A 113 -8.65 11.51 -8.75
N ASP A 114 -9.98 11.50 -8.83
CA ASP A 114 -10.79 10.29 -9.09
C ASP A 114 -10.49 9.63 -10.45
N ARG A 115 -9.77 10.30 -11.34
CA ARG A 115 -9.41 9.70 -12.64
C ARG A 115 -8.36 8.61 -12.49
N CYS A 116 -7.53 8.70 -11.45
CA CYS A 116 -6.46 7.73 -11.23
C CYS A 116 -6.44 7.11 -9.84
N PHE A 117 -7.10 7.73 -8.85
CA PHE A 117 -7.16 7.20 -7.49
C PHE A 117 -8.61 7.09 -7.01
N THR A 118 -8.99 5.89 -6.56
CA THR A 118 -10.29 5.60 -5.96
C THR A 118 -10.10 5.12 -4.53
N ALA A 119 -10.78 5.74 -3.58
CA ALA A 119 -10.78 5.29 -2.18
C ALA A 119 -12.17 4.77 -1.82
N LEU A 120 -12.23 3.56 -1.29
CA LEU A 120 -13.47 2.87 -0.94
C LEU A 120 -13.40 2.42 0.53
N THR A 121 -14.58 2.33 1.15
CA THR A 121 -14.72 1.84 2.53
C THR A 121 -15.45 0.51 2.52
N GLY A 122 -14.94 -0.46 3.27
CA GLY A 122 -15.61 -1.73 3.48
C GLY A 122 -14.66 -2.88 3.78
N ASN A 123 -15.26 -4.02 4.07
CA ASN A 123 -14.54 -5.28 4.31
C ASN A 123 -14.80 -6.22 3.14
N VAL A 124 -13.77 -6.48 2.34
CA VAL A 124 -13.88 -7.31 1.14
C VAL A 124 -14.27 -8.77 1.44
N THR A 125 -14.07 -9.24 2.65
CA THR A 125 -14.45 -10.60 3.04
C THR A 125 -15.95 -10.74 3.40
N ALA A 126 -16.62 -9.62 3.66
CA ALA A 126 -18.02 -9.59 4.12
C ALA A 126 -18.95 -8.84 3.18
N ASP A 127 -18.45 -7.89 2.41
CA ASP A 127 -19.23 -7.04 1.52
C ASP A 127 -19.15 -7.54 0.08
N GLN A 128 -20.17 -8.30 -0.33
CA GLN A 128 -20.23 -8.88 -1.68
C GLN A 128 -20.30 -7.84 -2.78
N LYS A 129 -20.94 -6.71 -2.52
CA LYS A 129 -21.06 -5.63 -3.50
C LYS A 129 -19.69 -4.97 -3.74
N LEU A 130 -18.94 -4.74 -2.67
CA LEU A 130 -17.58 -4.23 -2.75
C LEU A 130 -16.69 -5.22 -3.51
N MET A 131 -16.75 -6.50 -3.16
CA MET A 131 -16.00 -7.56 -3.84
C MET A 131 -16.31 -7.56 -5.34
N HIS A 132 -17.58 -7.50 -5.71
CA HIS A 132 -17.99 -7.49 -7.11
C HIS A 132 -17.42 -6.28 -7.87
N THR A 133 -17.39 -5.11 -7.22
CA THR A 133 -16.82 -3.89 -7.81
C THR A 133 -15.32 -4.07 -8.07
N LEU A 134 -14.60 -4.73 -7.17
CA LEU A 134 -13.16 -4.89 -7.25
C LEU A 134 -12.70 -6.00 -8.18
N GLN A 135 -13.43 -7.11 -8.29
CA GLN A 135 -13.05 -8.30 -9.06
C GLN A 135 -12.86 -8.08 -10.55
N ASN A 136 -13.47 -7.05 -11.11
CA ASN A 136 -13.55 -6.87 -12.57
C ASN A 136 -12.34 -6.19 -13.19
N LYS A 137 -11.28 -5.96 -12.41
CA LYS A 137 -10.04 -5.35 -12.90
C LYS A 137 -8.89 -6.33 -12.80
N ALA A 138 -7.99 -6.28 -13.79
CA ALA A 138 -6.75 -7.04 -13.75
C ALA A 138 -5.70 -6.21 -13.00
N TYR A 139 -5.51 -6.47 -11.72
CA TYR A 139 -4.51 -5.77 -10.92
C TYR A 139 -3.15 -6.39 -11.13
N LYS A 140 -2.19 -5.58 -11.54
CA LYS A 140 -0.79 -6.01 -11.61
C LYS A 140 -0.14 -6.07 -10.24
N LEU A 141 -0.60 -5.24 -9.31
CA LEU A 141 -0.08 -5.16 -7.96
C LEU A 141 -1.24 -5.14 -6.96
N VAL A 142 -1.21 -6.05 -6.01
CA VAL A 142 -2.12 -6.07 -4.86
C VAL A 142 -1.29 -5.92 -3.59
N LEU A 143 -1.56 -4.86 -2.84
CA LEU A 143 -0.86 -4.52 -1.61
C LEU A 143 -1.72 -4.87 -0.41
N VAL A 144 -1.14 -5.51 0.60
CA VAL A 144 -1.83 -5.89 1.84
C VAL A 144 -0.90 -5.54 3.01
N ASN A 145 -0.94 -4.29 3.43
CA ASN A 145 -0.08 -3.78 4.51
C ASN A 145 -0.88 -3.62 5.80
N ILE A 146 -1.15 -4.74 6.45
CA ILE A 146 -1.96 -4.83 7.67
C ILE A 146 -1.44 -5.95 8.57
N VAL A 147 -2.01 -6.06 9.77
CA VAL A 147 -1.58 -7.08 10.74
C VAL A 147 -1.83 -8.51 10.22
N ALA A 148 -1.02 -9.45 10.69
CA ALA A 148 -1.00 -10.83 10.19
C ALA A 148 -2.37 -11.51 10.23
N ASP A 149 -3.16 -11.35 11.29
CA ASP A 149 -4.48 -11.97 11.40
C ASP A 149 -5.43 -11.51 10.29
N VAL A 150 -5.36 -10.25 9.91
CA VAL A 150 -6.18 -9.71 8.82
C VAL A 150 -5.71 -10.22 7.47
N ILE A 151 -4.39 -10.33 7.25
CA ILE A 151 -3.84 -10.93 6.04
C ILE A 151 -4.32 -12.37 5.89
N ILE A 152 -4.25 -13.15 6.96
CA ILE A 152 -4.71 -14.55 6.98
C ILE A 152 -6.20 -14.62 6.62
N GLY A 153 -7.01 -13.75 7.20
CA GLY A 153 -8.45 -13.68 6.90
C GLY A 153 -8.77 -13.27 5.46
N LEU A 154 -7.92 -12.45 4.84
CA LEU A 154 -8.07 -12.02 3.45
C LEU A 154 -7.55 -13.06 2.44
N SER A 155 -6.66 -13.95 2.85
CA SER A 155 -5.99 -14.89 1.95
C SER A 155 -6.94 -15.66 1.03
N PRO A 156 -8.11 -16.18 1.51
CA PRO A 156 -9.01 -16.92 0.63
C PRO A 156 -9.59 -16.09 -0.52
N VAL A 157 -9.70 -14.79 -0.39
CA VAL A 157 -10.28 -13.93 -1.44
C VAL A 157 -9.23 -13.28 -2.34
N LEU A 158 -7.96 -13.28 -1.95
CA LEU A 158 -6.91 -12.67 -2.76
C LEU A 158 -6.85 -13.18 -4.20
N PRO A 159 -7.01 -14.48 -4.47
CA PRO A 159 -6.99 -14.98 -5.86
C PRO A 159 -8.01 -14.32 -6.78
N GLU A 160 -9.12 -13.79 -6.24
CA GLU A 160 -10.15 -13.10 -7.02
C GLU A 160 -9.65 -11.82 -7.71
N PHE A 161 -8.55 -11.26 -7.22
CA PHE A 161 -7.96 -10.02 -7.74
C PHE A 161 -6.75 -10.26 -8.65
N LEU A 162 -6.33 -11.51 -8.80
CA LEU A 162 -5.06 -11.86 -9.42
C LEU A 162 -5.23 -12.55 -10.76
N ASP A 163 -4.32 -12.24 -11.68
CA ASP A 163 -4.06 -13.04 -12.86
C ASP A 163 -2.59 -13.48 -12.86
N GLU A 164 -2.13 -14.06 -13.96
CA GLU A 164 -0.75 -14.58 -14.07
C GLU A 164 0.31 -13.47 -13.98
N SER A 165 -0.05 -12.23 -14.30
CA SER A 165 0.88 -11.09 -14.25
C SER A 165 0.93 -10.41 -12.88
N SER A 166 0.03 -10.75 -11.98
CA SER A 166 -0.14 -10.07 -10.70
C SER A 166 0.96 -10.42 -9.70
N THR A 167 1.38 -9.43 -8.93
CA THR A 167 2.21 -9.61 -7.74
C THR A 167 1.43 -9.15 -6.51
N VAL A 168 1.44 -9.95 -5.46
CA VAL A 168 0.91 -9.58 -4.15
C VAL A 168 2.08 -9.24 -3.23
N ILE A 169 1.98 -8.13 -2.52
CA ILE A 169 2.95 -7.78 -1.47
C ILE A 169 2.19 -7.66 -0.15
N CYS A 170 2.50 -8.56 0.78
CA CYS A 170 1.96 -8.52 2.13
C CYS A 170 3.01 -7.99 3.09
N SER A 171 2.66 -7.04 3.94
CA SER A 171 3.56 -6.46 4.93
C SER A 171 2.80 -6.10 6.21
N GLY A 172 3.53 -5.58 7.21
CA GLY A 172 2.97 -5.38 8.54
C GLY A 172 3.00 -6.66 9.37
N ILE A 173 3.83 -7.62 8.99
CA ILE A 173 3.93 -8.95 9.58
C ILE A 173 5.08 -8.97 10.58
N LEU A 174 4.81 -9.26 11.84
CA LEU A 174 5.86 -9.52 12.82
C LEU A 174 6.54 -10.85 12.50
N ASP A 175 7.83 -10.94 12.76
CA ASP A 175 8.64 -12.12 12.47
C ASP A 175 8.00 -13.42 13.00
N VAL A 176 7.47 -13.38 14.21
CA VAL A 176 6.84 -14.55 14.87
C VAL A 176 5.58 -15.04 14.15
N ARG A 177 4.99 -14.23 13.29
CA ARG A 177 3.77 -14.56 12.54
C ARG A 177 4.03 -14.90 11.07
N LEU A 178 5.29 -14.80 10.63
CA LEU A 178 5.63 -15.02 9.22
C LEU A 178 5.15 -16.35 8.67
N GLN A 179 5.40 -17.43 9.39
CA GLN A 179 5.05 -18.77 8.92
C GLN A 179 3.53 -18.95 8.80
N ASP A 180 2.76 -18.36 9.72
CA ASP A 180 1.30 -18.42 9.65
C ASP A 180 0.77 -17.75 8.39
N VAL A 181 1.35 -16.59 8.03
CA VAL A 181 0.98 -15.87 6.81
C VAL A 181 1.36 -16.67 5.57
N VAL A 182 2.58 -17.19 5.51
CA VAL A 182 3.04 -18.01 4.38
C VAL A 182 2.13 -19.23 4.19
N ASN A 183 1.77 -19.90 5.28
CA ASN A 183 0.87 -21.05 5.23
C ASN A 183 -0.52 -20.67 4.70
N ALA A 184 -1.06 -19.54 5.13
CA ALA A 184 -2.37 -19.06 4.67
C ALA A 184 -2.36 -18.71 3.18
N LEU A 185 -1.33 -18.03 2.71
CA LEU A 185 -1.18 -17.68 1.29
C LEU A 185 -1.05 -18.95 0.43
N THR A 186 -0.25 -19.91 0.87
CA THR A 186 -0.07 -21.18 0.19
C THR A 186 -1.38 -21.97 0.12
N ALA A 187 -2.12 -22.03 1.23
CA ALA A 187 -3.42 -22.70 1.28
C ALA A 187 -4.45 -22.05 0.35
N ALA A 188 -4.32 -20.75 0.10
CA ALA A 188 -5.20 -20.02 -0.83
C ALA A 188 -4.81 -20.21 -2.30
N GLY A 189 -3.77 -20.98 -2.60
CA GLY A 189 -3.33 -21.23 -3.98
C GLY A 189 -2.31 -20.24 -4.50
N LEU A 190 -1.62 -19.51 -3.61
CA LEU A 190 -0.56 -18.58 -4.01
C LEU A 190 0.81 -19.22 -3.79
N THR A 191 1.78 -18.82 -4.59
CA THR A 191 3.18 -19.20 -4.42
C THR A 191 3.94 -18.01 -3.85
N VAL A 192 4.55 -18.20 -2.67
CA VAL A 192 5.41 -17.18 -2.06
C VAL A 192 6.73 -17.15 -2.85
N THR A 193 7.09 -15.99 -3.37
CA THR A 193 8.26 -15.80 -4.24
C THR A 193 9.45 -15.18 -3.52
N ALA A 194 9.21 -14.39 -2.48
CA ALA A 194 10.27 -13.77 -1.69
C ALA A 194 9.79 -13.40 -0.30
N THR A 195 10.71 -13.33 0.64
CA THR A 195 10.49 -12.83 1.98
C THR A 195 11.62 -11.87 2.32
N ARG A 196 11.30 -10.69 2.81
CA ARG A 196 12.29 -9.69 3.24
C ARG A 196 12.05 -9.25 4.67
N ALA A 197 13.14 -8.91 5.34
CA ALA A 197 13.14 -8.44 6.71
C ALA A 197 13.53 -6.96 6.78
N LYS A 198 12.89 -6.23 7.69
CA LYS A 198 13.34 -4.91 8.14
C LYS A 198 13.04 -4.82 9.64
N GLU A 199 14.09 -4.85 10.46
CA GLU A 199 13.96 -4.97 11.91
C GLU A 199 13.14 -6.21 12.28
N ASP A 200 12.10 -6.07 13.11
CA ASP A 200 11.21 -7.17 13.49
C ASP A 200 10.08 -7.45 12.49
N TRP A 201 10.04 -6.66 11.42
CA TRP A 201 8.96 -6.72 10.42
C TRP A 201 9.37 -7.55 9.22
N ARG A 202 8.38 -8.25 8.66
CA ARG A 202 8.56 -9.09 7.46
C ARG A 202 7.61 -8.64 6.37
N CYS A 203 8.07 -8.81 5.14
CA CYS A 203 7.33 -8.54 3.93
C CYS A 203 7.42 -9.77 3.03
N VAL A 204 6.29 -10.17 2.46
CA VAL A 204 6.19 -11.37 1.63
C VAL A 204 5.66 -10.97 0.26
N THR A 205 6.31 -11.45 -0.80
CA THR A 205 5.74 -11.36 -2.14
C THR A 205 5.23 -12.72 -2.58
N ALA A 206 4.12 -12.72 -3.30
CA ALA A 206 3.48 -13.93 -3.79
C ALA A 206 2.85 -13.72 -5.16
N LYS A 207 2.62 -14.82 -5.86
CA LYS A 207 1.97 -14.86 -7.16
C LYS A 207 0.94 -15.98 -7.18
N LYS A 208 -0.01 -15.87 -8.11
CA LYS A 208 -0.96 -16.94 -8.35
C LYS A 208 -0.20 -18.19 -8.83
N ALA A 209 -0.46 -19.30 -8.17
CA ALA A 209 0.20 -20.56 -8.50
C ALA A 209 -0.30 -21.13 -9.82
#